data_c81c14a17e9008c7ea992be905bf8c80
#
_entry.id   c81c14a17e9008c7ea992be905bf8c80
#
_cell.length_a   1.000
_cell.length_b   1.000
_cell.length_c   1.000
_cell.angle_alpha   90.00
_cell.angle_beta   90.00
_cell.angle_gamma   90.00
#
_symmetry.space_group_name_H-M   'P 1'
#
loop_
_entity.id
_entity.type
_entity.pdbx_description
1 polymer ?
#
loop_
_entity_poly.entity_id
_entity_poly.type
_entity_poly.pdbx_seq_one_letter_code
_entity_poly.pdbx_strand_id
1 'polypeptide(L)'
;MTLPPITDSASYLARHTGPDASEEQVMLDALGYESLDALVDAALPADIRLAGDLPDRPALSETQAQARLRTYADRNTVLKAFYGQGFSDTITPPVIRRNVVEDPGWYTAYTPYQPEISQGRLEALLNFQTMVSELTGLPIANASLLDEASAAAEAIGLMSRSKKKGRRVVLDARLHPQVLSVAAERARAIDLEVAVEDLSAELVGEDYCGVVIAYPGTEGDITDPRPVIDAIHERGGLATVVTDPLALMLIESPGELGADIAVGSSQRFGVPLFYGGPHAAFMAVSDALKRQMPGRLVGVSVDAEGAPAYRLALQTREQHIRRERATSNICTAQALLAVTASMYAVYHGPEGLTRIAERIHGLACDFAASVEGVRHDAFFDTVAVEVADAHAVVDTLADAGYLVRPVSDTVVGVSFGESATEADVEKLVEAFGGSLAAGTSALGVPRETPTLTHEIFSSIHSETQMLRYLRQLSDKDLALDRTMIPLGSCTMKLNPTAGMETITWPEFANVHPFAP
;
A
#
# COMPACT_ATOMS: atom_id res chain seq x y z
N MET A 1 -42.54 -16.84 34.03
CA MET A 1 -41.11 -17.19 34.21
C MET A 1 -40.32 -16.23 33.33
N THR A 2 -39.85 -15.13 33.90
CA THR A 2 -39.00 -14.17 33.16
C THR A 2 -37.63 -14.80 33.06
N LEU A 3 -37.20 -15.08 31.84
CA LEU A 3 -35.82 -15.49 31.58
C LEU A 3 -34.87 -14.39 32.08
N PRO A 4 -33.78 -14.72 32.78
CA PRO A 4 -32.78 -13.71 33.15
C PRO A 4 -32.26 -13.03 31.87
N PRO A 5 -32.00 -11.74 31.91
CA PRO A 5 -31.39 -11.06 30.77
C PRO A 5 -30.05 -11.74 30.44
N ILE A 6 -29.82 -12.02 29.16
CA ILE A 6 -28.53 -12.50 28.69
C ILE A 6 -27.56 -11.34 28.84
N THR A 7 -26.88 -11.26 29.98
CA THR A 7 -25.82 -10.28 30.22
C THR A 7 -24.49 -10.82 29.64
N ASP A 8 -24.36 -10.76 28.35
CA ASP A 8 -23.20 -11.29 27.64
C ASP A 8 -21.92 -10.42 27.85
N SER A 9 -22.09 -9.15 28.22
CA SER A 9 -20.97 -8.21 28.41
C SER A 9 -20.01 -8.61 29.54
N ALA A 10 -20.53 -9.05 30.69
CA ALA A 10 -19.70 -9.53 31.81
C ALA A 10 -18.95 -10.83 31.44
N SER A 11 -19.60 -11.70 30.66
CA SER A 11 -19.02 -12.93 30.13
C SER A 11 -17.86 -12.66 29.14
N TYR A 12 -17.99 -11.68 28.26
CA TYR A 12 -16.93 -11.30 27.34
C TYR A 12 -15.71 -10.73 28.07
N LEU A 13 -15.93 -9.77 28.98
CA LEU A 13 -14.86 -9.13 29.75
C LEU A 13 -14.03 -10.17 30.53
N ALA A 14 -14.69 -11.05 31.25
CA ALA A 14 -14.04 -12.10 32.07
C ALA A 14 -13.26 -13.14 31.24
N ARG A 15 -13.59 -13.29 29.97
CA ARG A 15 -12.89 -14.22 29.06
C ARG A 15 -11.78 -13.57 28.22
N HIS A 16 -11.79 -12.24 28.12
CA HIS A 16 -10.93 -11.52 27.19
C HIS A 16 -9.83 -10.70 27.86
N THR A 17 -10.11 -10.09 29.00
CA THR A 17 -9.13 -9.25 29.71
C THR A 17 -8.37 -10.08 30.73
N GLY A 18 -7.13 -10.30 30.54
CA GLY A 18 -6.07 -10.75 31.44
C GLY A 18 -6.44 -11.38 32.79
N PRO A 19 -5.75 -11.00 33.87
CA PRO A 19 -5.92 -11.61 35.17
C PRO A 19 -7.31 -11.34 35.81
N ASP A 20 -7.78 -12.29 36.58
CA ASP A 20 -8.94 -12.09 37.48
C ASP A 20 -8.52 -11.34 38.75
N ALA A 21 -9.52 -11.00 39.60
CA ALA A 21 -9.25 -10.22 40.83
C ALA A 21 -8.29 -10.92 41.80
N SER A 22 -8.28 -12.28 41.84
CA SER A 22 -7.37 -13.02 42.70
C SER A 22 -5.94 -13.05 42.18
N GLU A 23 -5.78 -13.14 40.89
CA GLU A 23 -4.49 -13.06 40.21
C GLU A 23 -3.91 -11.62 40.26
N GLU A 24 -4.77 -10.60 40.11
CA GLU A 24 -4.42 -9.20 40.30
C GLU A 24 -3.87 -8.95 41.71
N GLN A 25 -4.53 -9.49 42.76
CA GLN A 25 -4.06 -9.36 44.14
C GLN A 25 -2.70 -10.01 44.33
N VAL A 26 -2.46 -11.19 43.77
CA VAL A 26 -1.13 -11.85 43.84
C VAL A 26 -0.03 -10.98 43.20
N MET A 27 -0.33 -10.32 42.11
CA MET A 27 0.64 -9.41 41.46
C MET A 27 0.87 -8.15 42.29
N LEU A 28 -0.19 -7.56 42.86
CA LEU A 28 -0.08 -6.38 43.73
C LEU A 28 0.71 -6.69 44.98
N ASP A 29 0.45 -7.82 45.65
CA ASP A 29 1.21 -8.28 46.81
C ASP A 29 2.69 -8.46 46.49
N ALA A 30 3.01 -9.05 45.33
CA ALA A 30 4.40 -9.23 44.88
C ALA A 30 5.13 -7.90 44.64
N LEU A 31 4.39 -6.86 44.23
CA LEU A 31 4.89 -5.51 43.98
C LEU A 31 4.87 -4.62 45.24
N GLY A 32 4.19 -5.04 46.29
CA GLY A 32 4.06 -4.30 47.57
C GLY A 32 3.05 -3.15 47.53
N TYR A 33 1.98 -3.28 46.71
CA TYR A 33 0.91 -2.28 46.63
C TYR A 33 -0.42 -2.88 47.14
N GLU A 34 -1.19 -2.04 47.83
CA GLU A 34 -2.48 -2.44 48.38
C GLU A 34 -3.61 -2.50 47.32
N SER A 35 -3.47 -1.77 46.22
CA SER A 35 -4.44 -1.68 45.15
C SER A 35 -3.82 -1.25 43.81
N LEU A 36 -4.55 -1.47 42.72
CA LEU A 36 -4.15 -1.00 41.40
C LEU A 36 -4.06 0.53 41.37
N ASP A 37 -4.97 1.24 42.05
CA ASP A 37 -4.89 2.71 42.18
C ASP A 37 -3.61 3.17 42.88
N ALA A 38 -3.21 2.51 43.96
CA ALA A 38 -1.96 2.80 44.64
C ALA A 38 -0.74 2.58 43.76
N LEU A 39 -0.75 1.52 42.93
CA LEU A 39 0.29 1.27 41.92
C LEU A 39 0.31 2.37 40.85
N VAL A 40 -0.86 2.76 40.35
CA VAL A 40 -0.99 3.82 39.34
C VAL A 40 -0.52 5.16 39.90
N ASP A 41 -0.88 5.50 41.14
CA ASP A 41 -0.45 6.72 41.80
C ASP A 41 1.08 6.78 42.02
N ALA A 42 1.70 5.64 42.27
CA ALA A 42 3.14 5.54 42.39
C ALA A 42 3.90 5.57 41.04
N ALA A 43 3.26 5.06 40.00
CA ALA A 43 3.90 4.92 38.67
C ALA A 43 3.73 6.15 37.78
N LEU A 44 2.61 6.90 37.91
CA LEU A 44 2.31 8.06 37.06
C LEU A 44 2.67 9.38 37.77
N PRO A 45 3.32 10.33 37.09
CA PRO A 45 3.41 11.69 37.57
C PRO A 45 2.04 12.31 37.79
N ALA A 46 1.87 13.02 38.91
CA ALA A 46 0.56 13.53 39.32
C ALA A 46 -0.03 14.55 38.34
N ASP A 47 0.82 15.26 37.58
CA ASP A 47 0.46 16.28 36.60
C ASP A 47 -0.09 15.70 35.29
N ILE A 48 0.13 14.43 35.00
CA ILE A 48 -0.41 13.76 33.80
C ILE A 48 -1.55 12.80 34.11
N ARG A 49 -1.84 12.56 35.40
CA ARG A 49 -2.96 11.72 35.79
C ARG A 49 -4.28 12.41 35.49
N LEU A 50 -5.19 11.72 34.80
CA LEU A 50 -6.51 12.23 34.49
C LEU A 50 -7.28 12.53 35.82
N ALA A 51 -7.78 13.75 35.95
CA ALA A 51 -8.62 14.13 37.07
C ALA A 51 -10.05 13.67 36.85
N GLY A 52 -10.52 12.74 37.70
CA GLY A 52 -11.87 12.18 37.63
C GLY A 52 -12.00 10.90 36.81
N ASP A 53 -13.18 10.32 36.86
CA ASP A 53 -13.48 9.08 36.17
C ASP A 53 -13.69 9.31 34.65
N LEU A 54 -13.37 8.28 33.87
CA LEU A 54 -13.74 8.26 32.44
C LEU A 54 -15.29 8.29 32.34
N PRO A 55 -15.84 8.89 31.26
CA PRO A 55 -17.28 8.90 31.05
C PRO A 55 -17.83 7.47 31.13
N ASP A 56 -18.80 7.24 32.04
CA ASP A 56 -19.47 5.97 32.13
C ASP A 56 -20.20 5.65 30.81
N ARG A 57 -19.74 4.62 30.14
CA ARG A 57 -20.37 4.09 28.92
C ARG A 57 -20.75 2.65 29.20
N PRO A 58 -22.04 2.30 29.11
CA PRO A 58 -22.45 0.92 29.32
C PRO A 58 -21.71 -0.02 28.36
N ALA A 59 -21.20 -1.11 28.90
CA ALA A 59 -20.56 -2.15 28.11
C ALA A 59 -21.57 -2.75 27.11
N LEU A 60 -21.10 -3.04 25.91
CA LEU A 60 -21.87 -3.68 24.86
C LEU A 60 -21.50 -5.15 24.77
N SER A 61 -22.48 -6.02 24.49
CA SER A 61 -22.19 -7.38 24.04
C SER A 61 -21.58 -7.36 22.63
N GLU A 62 -20.97 -8.47 22.19
CA GLU A 62 -20.42 -8.62 20.83
C GLU A 62 -21.50 -8.30 19.78
N THR A 63 -22.70 -8.87 19.92
CA THR A 63 -23.83 -8.61 19.00
C THR A 63 -24.25 -7.15 18.99
N GLN A 64 -24.29 -6.48 20.16
CA GLN A 64 -24.63 -5.06 20.24
C GLN A 64 -23.52 -4.19 19.63
N ALA A 65 -22.24 -4.54 19.81
CA ALA A 65 -21.11 -3.85 19.19
C ALA A 65 -21.15 -3.95 17.67
N GLN A 66 -21.39 -5.16 17.14
CA GLN A 66 -21.55 -5.36 15.70
C GLN A 66 -22.77 -4.60 15.14
N ALA A 67 -23.91 -4.66 15.81
CA ALA A 67 -25.10 -3.91 15.39
C ALA A 67 -24.83 -2.40 15.37
N ARG A 68 -24.09 -1.86 16.34
CA ARG A 68 -23.68 -0.47 16.38
C ARG A 68 -22.70 -0.12 15.25
N LEU A 69 -21.72 -0.98 14.97
CA LEU A 69 -20.80 -0.82 13.85
C LEU A 69 -21.54 -0.83 12.51
N ARG A 70 -22.57 -1.70 12.37
CA ARG A 70 -23.44 -1.72 11.18
C ARG A 70 -24.16 -0.38 10.99
N THR A 71 -24.63 0.29 12.06
CA THR A 71 -25.24 1.62 11.91
C THR A 71 -24.27 2.69 11.42
N TYR A 72 -22.96 2.54 11.63
CA TYR A 72 -21.95 3.42 11.04
C TYR A 72 -21.68 3.04 9.59
N ALA A 73 -21.54 1.76 9.30
CA ALA A 73 -21.37 1.26 7.94
C ALA A 73 -22.51 1.71 7.01
N ASP A 74 -23.76 1.57 7.46
CA ASP A 74 -24.96 1.95 6.70
C ASP A 74 -25.06 3.47 6.39
N ARG A 75 -24.23 4.30 7.03
CA ARG A 75 -24.13 5.73 6.75
C ARG A 75 -23.12 6.07 5.67
N ASN A 76 -22.25 5.14 5.33
CA ASN A 76 -21.29 5.31 4.25
C ASN A 76 -21.96 5.03 2.90
N THR A 77 -21.70 5.89 1.93
CA THR A 77 -22.11 5.67 0.54
C THR A 77 -20.93 5.08 -0.22
N VAL A 78 -21.03 3.80 -0.58
CA VAL A 78 -20.00 3.13 -1.38
C VAL A 78 -20.33 3.34 -2.84
N LEU A 79 -19.67 4.31 -3.47
CA LEU A 79 -19.73 4.52 -4.91
C LEU A 79 -18.71 3.61 -5.61
N LYS A 80 -19.02 3.15 -6.82
CA LYS A 80 -18.05 2.40 -7.63
C LYS A 80 -16.92 3.33 -8.06
N ALA A 81 -15.70 3.01 -7.65
CA ALA A 81 -14.57 3.92 -7.73
C ALA A 81 -13.91 3.92 -9.12
N PHE A 82 -14.04 5.03 -9.83
CA PHE A 82 -13.30 5.40 -11.04
C PHE A 82 -12.47 6.66 -10.82
N TYR A 83 -12.09 6.94 -9.59
CA TYR A 83 -11.38 8.16 -9.20
C TYR A 83 -9.88 8.09 -9.49
N GLY A 84 -9.27 6.94 -9.25
CA GLY A 84 -7.84 6.73 -9.42
C GLY A 84 -6.98 7.52 -8.44
N GLN A 85 -6.06 8.32 -8.95
CA GLN A 85 -5.12 9.14 -8.17
C GLN A 85 -4.27 8.29 -7.20
N GLY A 86 -3.75 7.15 -7.69
CA GLY A 86 -2.90 6.23 -6.93
C GLY A 86 -3.66 5.18 -6.10
N PHE A 87 -5.01 5.17 -6.18
CA PHE A 87 -5.88 4.20 -5.51
C PHE A 87 -6.84 3.59 -6.51
N SER A 88 -6.80 2.27 -6.66
CA SER A 88 -7.59 1.56 -7.66
C SER A 88 -8.43 0.47 -7.03
N ASP A 89 -9.66 0.32 -7.51
CA ASP A 89 -10.49 -0.80 -7.12
C ASP A 89 -9.87 -2.12 -7.61
N THR A 90 -9.86 -3.14 -6.74
CA THR A 90 -9.21 -4.42 -6.98
C THR A 90 -10.02 -5.57 -6.37
N ILE A 91 -9.87 -6.76 -6.91
CA ILE A 91 -10.57 -7.96 -6.43
C ILE A 91 -9.60 -8.82 -5.61
N THR A 92 -9.73 -8.76 -4.29
CA THR A 92 -8.99 -9.66 -3.40
C THR A 92 -9.48 -11.10 -3.57
N PRO A 93 -8.67 -12.06 -4.03
CA PRO A 93 -9.09 -13.46 -4.09
C PRO A 93 -9.57 -13.95 -2.72
N PRO A 94 -10.74 -14.62 -2.63
CA PRO A 94 -11.29 -15.06 -1.34
C PRO A 94 -10.33 -15.91 -0.51
N VAL A 95 -9.50 -16.74 -1.14
CA VAL A 95 -8.50 -17.56 -0.46
C VAL A 95 -7.42 -16.71 0.21
N ILE A 96 -7.03 -15.59 -0.38
CA ILE A 96 -6.06 -14.65 0.21
C ILE A 96 -6.73 -13.84 1.31
N ARG A 97 -7.91 -13.27 1.04
CA ARG A 97 -8.65 -12.49 2.04
C ARG A 97 -8.84 -13.28 3.34
N ARG A 98 -9.37 -14.50 3.24
CA ARG A 98 -9.70 -15.31 4.41
C ARG A 98 -8.46 -15.85 5.14
N ASN A 99 -7.39 -16.18 4.43
CA ASN A 99 -6.22 -16.84 5.00
C ASN A 99 -4.99 -15.93 5.18
N VAL A 100 -5.13 -14.63 4.92
CA VAL A 100 -4.12 -13.61 5.22
C VAL A 100 -4.75 -12.44 5.97
N VAL A 101 -5.71 -11.73 5.36
CA VAL A 101 -6.27 -10.50 5.93
C VAL A 101 -7.09 -10.77 7.19
N GLU A 102 -7.88 -11.86 7.19
CA GLU A 102 -8.76 -12.27 8.29
C GLU A 102 -8.10 -13.28 9.25
N ASP A 103 -6.88 -13.74 8.97
CA ASP A 103 -6.20 -14.79 9.76
C ASP A 103 -5.28 -14.18 10.84
N PRO A 104 -5.55 -14.43 12.14
CA PRO A 104 -4.73 -13.92 13.24
C PRO A 104 -3.29 -14.43 13.21
N GLY A 105 -3.01 -15.56 12.57
CA GLY A 105 -1.66 -16.04 12.34
C GLY A 105 -0.80 -15.06 11.51
N TRP A 106 -1.45 -14.26 10.66
CA TRP A 106 -0.81 -13.25 9.85
C TRP A 106 -0.97 -11.84 10.42
N TYR A 107 -2.17 -11.39 10.78
CA TYR A 107 -2.37 -9.99 11.18
C TYR A 107 -1.86 -9.69 12.60
N THR A 108 -1.63 -10.68 13.47
CA THR A 108 -0.97 -10.47 14.77
C THR A 108 0.55 -10.51 14.68
N ALA A 109 1.09 -10.87 13.53
CA ALA A 109 2.51 -10.99 13.32
C ALA A 109 3.20 -9.62 13.20
N TYR A 110 4.29 -9.45 13.93
CA TYR A 110 5.09 -8.23 13.90
C TYR A 110 6.21 -8.28 12.85
N THR A 111 6.91 -7.17 12.66
CA THR A 111 8.10 -7.11 11.80
C THR A 111 9.05 -8.27 12.15
N PRO A 112 9.51 -9.07 11.18
CA PRO A 112 10.26 -10.30 11.42
C PRO A 112 11.73 -10.03 11.79
N TYR A 113 11.97 -9.45 12.97
CA TYR A 113 13.31 -9.19 13.48
C TYR A 113 14.07 -10.46 13.86
N GLN A 114 13.36 -11.47 14.35
CA GLN A 114 13.92 -12.75 14.78
C GLN A 114 13.65 -13.79 13.68
N PRO A 115 14.66 -14.12 12.87
CA PRO A 115 14.48 -15.05 11.74
C PRO A 115 14.08 -16.45 12.21
N GLU A 116 14.48 -16.86 13.41
CA GLU A 116 14.20 -18.19 13.96
C GLU A 116 12.70 -18.49 14.11
N ILE A 117 11.88 -17.46 14.24
CA ILE A 117 10.43 -17.56 14.47
C ILE A 117 9.61 -16.88 13.38
N SER A 118 10.22 -16.57 12.25
CA SER A 118 9.61 -15.72 11.20
C SER A 118 9.97 -16.17 9.78
N GLN A 119 10.34 -17.43 9.60
CA GLN A 119 10.80 -17.94 8.29
C GLN A 119 9.74 -17.86 7.21
N GLY A 120 8.46 -18.09 7.56
CA GLY A 120 7.35 -17.98 6.62
C GLY A 120 7.07 -16.54 6.17
N ARG A 121 7.05 -15.59 7.11
CA ARG A 121 6.89 -14.15 6.78
C ARG A 121 8.08 -13.61 5.99
N LEU A 122 9.30 -14.03 6.31
CA LEU A 122 10.49 -13.65 5.55
C LEU A 122 10.45 -14.20 4.12
N GLU A 123 9.97 -15.44 3.91
CA GLU A 123 9.75 -15.99 2.58
C GLU A 123 8.68 -15.20 1.81
N ALA A 124 7.54 -14.89 2.43
CA ALA A 124 6.50 -14.07 1.81
C ALA A 124 6.99 -12.66 1.45
N LEU A 125 7.79 -12.03 2.30
CA LEU A 125 8.39 -10.72 2.02
C LEU A 125 9.49 -10.80 0.94
N LEU A 126 10.21 -11.92 0.84
CA LEU A 126 11.14 -12.15 -0.26
C LEU A 126 10.39 -12.29 -1.59
N ASN A 127 9.23 -12.96 -1.61
CA ASN A 127 8.37 -13.00 -2.80
C ASN A 127 7.92 -11.58 -3.20
N PHE A 128 7.58 -10.72 -2.23
CA PHE A 128 7.28 -9.31 -2.50
C PHE A 128 8.46 -8.57 -3.14
N GLN A 129 9.67 -8.72 -2.59
CA GLN A 129 10.87 -8.12 -3.16
C GLN A 129 11.16 -8.61 -4.58
N THR A 130 11.01 -9.92 -4.82
CA THR A 130 11.22 -10.54 -6.13
C THR A 130 10.21 -9.98 -7.14
N MET A 131 8.93 -9.92 -6.77
CA MET A 131 7.87 -9.31 -7.56
C MET A 131 8.23 -7.88 -7.98
N VAL A 132 8.58 -7.04 -7.01
CA VAL A 132 8.91 -5.62 -7.27
C VAL A 132 10.16 -5.50 -8.15
N SER A 133 11.20 -6.29 -7.88
CA SER A 133 12.42 -6.26 -8.69
C SER A 133 12.16 -6.66 -10.14
N GLU A 134 11.39 -7.71 -10.39
CA GLU A 134 11.09 -8.17 -11.75
C GLU A 134 10.14 -7.21 -12.49
N LEU A 135 9.15 -6.63 -11.81
CA LEU A 135 8.26 -5.64 -12.42
C LEU A 135 9.01 -4.36 -12.80
N THR A 136 9.85 -3.86 -11.91
CA THR A 136 10.57 -2.60 -12.10
C THR A 136 11.83 -2.72 -12.94
N GLY A 137 12.34 -3.92 -13.17
CA GLY A 137 13.63 -4.16 -13.85
C GLY A 137 14.85 -3.71 -13.04
N LEU A 138 14.69 -3.42 -11.73
CA LEU A 138 15.75 -3.01 -10.83
C LEU A 138 16.12 -4.14 -9.87
N PRO A 139 17.43 -4.42 -9.64
CA PRO A 139 17.86 -5.67 -9.02
C PRO A 139 17.60 -5.79 -7.52
N ILE A 140 17.39 -4.68 -6.81
CA ILE A 140 17.25 -4.68 -5.34
C ILE A 140 15.97 -3.96 -4.95
N ALA A 141 15.01 -4.69 -4.39
CA ALA A 141 13.79 -4.14 -3.81
C ALA A 141 13.72 -4.35 -2.30
N ASN A 142 13.08 -3.44 -1.58
CA ASN A 142 12.85 -3.56 -0.13
C ASN A 142 11.58 -4.38 0.21
N ALA A 143 11.44 -4.72 1.48
CA ALA A 143 10.31 -5.51 1.99
C ALA A 143 9.09 -4.66 2.38
N SER A 144 8.94 -3.50 1.84
CA SER A 144 7.88 -2.50 1.84
C SER A 144 8.23 -1.15 2.48
N LEU A 145 7.47 -0.15 2.11
CA LEU A 145 7.39 1.18 2.72
C LEU A 145 5.94 1.49 3.11
N LEU A 146 5.71 2.68 3.69
CA LEU A 146 4.41 3.05 4.25
C LEU A 146 3.35 3.22 3.15
N ASP A 147 3.57 4.17 2.23
CA ASP A 147 2.71 4.50 1.09
C ASP A 147 3.56 5.10 -0.04
N GLU A 148 2.94 5.32 -1.20
CA GLU A 148 3.63 5.85 -2.39
C GLU A 148 4.27 7.22 -2.14
N ALA A 149 3.55 8.13 -1.50
CA ALA A 149 4.06 9.47 -1.23
C ALA A 149 5.28 9.44 -0.31
N SER A 150 5.24 8.60 0.74
CA SER A 150 6.38 8.35 1.62
C SER A 150 7.54 7.69 0.89
N ALA A 151 7.27 6.76 -0.04
CA ALA A 151 8.30 6.11 -0.82
C ALA A 151 9.03 7.11 -1.75
N ALA A 152 8.29 8.01 -2.40
CA ALA A 152 8.86 9.11 -3.19
C ALA A 152 9.70 10.06 -2.32
N ALA A 153 9.22 10.41 -1.12
CA ALA A 153 9.95 11.22 -0.16
C ALA A 153 11.25 10.55 0.32
N GLU A 154 11.23 9.24 0.57
CA GLU A 154 12.41 8.45 0.92
C GLU A 154 13.41 8.34 -0.25
N ALA A 155 12.93 8.26 -1.50
CA ALA A 155 13.76 8.31 -2.69
C ALA A 155 14.52 9.64 -2.80
N ILE A 156 13.88 10.77 -2.52
CA ILE A 156 14.53 12.09 -2.44
C ILE A 156 15.63 12.09 -1.38
N GLY A 157 15.36 11.58 -0.19
CA GLY A 157 16.36 11.44 0.85
C GLY A 157 17.54 10.56 0.42
N LEU A 158 17.28 9.47 -0.32
CA LEU A 158 18.31 8.61 -0.88
C LEU A 158 19.15 9.35 -1.94
N MET A 159 18.52 10.06 -2.87
CA MET A 159 19.21 10.87 -3.89
C MET A 159 20.13 11.91 -3.24
N SER A 160 19.62 12.67 -2.28
CA SER A 160 20.38 13.69 -1.55
C SER A 160 21.60 13.10 -0.81
N ARG A 161 21.45 11.96 -0.14
CA ARG A 161 22.57 11.27 0.53
C ARG A 161 23.62 10.76 -0.45
N SER A 162 23.20 10.32 -1.61
CA SER A 162 24.07 9.76 -2.66
C SER A 162 24.79 10.85 -3.46
N LYS A 163 24.14 12.00 -3.68
CA LYS A 163 24.65 13.14 -4.47
C LYS A 163 24.88 14.36 -3.60
N LYS A 164 25.82 14.29 -2.69
CA LYS A 164 26.10 15.29 -1.62
C LYS A 164 26.33 16.73 -2.12
N LYS A 165 26.67 16.93 -3.37
CA LYS A 165 26.87 18.28 -3.98
C LYS A 165 25.57 18.81 -4.57
N GLY A 166 24.65 17.96 -4.97
CA GLY A 166 23.36 18.35 -5.53
C GLY A 166 22.45 18.97 -4.47
N ARG A 167 21.93 20.16 -4.75
CA ARG A 167 21.06 20.92 -3.86
C ARG A 167 19.64 21.07 -4.40
N ARG A 168 19.40 20.63 -5.61
CA ARG A 168 18.10 20.77 -6.30
C ARG A 168 17.50 19.41 -6.62
N VAL A 169 16.20 19.28 -6.37
CA VAL A 169 15.36 18.18 -6.85
C VAL A 169 14.24 18.74 -7.71
N VAL A 170 13.98 18.09 -8.84
CA VAL A 170 12.84 18.42 -9.69
C VAL A 170 11.79 17.35 -9.55
N LEU A 171 10.56 17.78 -9.32
CA LEU A 171 9.36 16.92 -9.22
C LEU A 171 8.54 17.13 -10.49
N ASP A 172 8.15 16.05 -11.12
CA ASP A 172 7.24 16.07 -12.25
C ASP A 172 5.88 16.63 -11.83
N ALA A 173 5.39 17.65 -12.53
CA ALA A 173 4.08 18.23 -12.29
C ALA A 173 2.93 17.21 -12.47
N ARG A 174 3.20 16.12 -13.20
CA ARG A 174 2.25 15.02 -13.45
C ARG A 174 2.18 13.96 -12.34
N LEU A 175 2.95 14.10 -11.24
CA LEU A 175 2.79 13.28 -10.04
C LEU A 175 1.42 13.50 -9.42
N HIS A 176 0.89 12.50 -8.72
CA HIS A 176 -0.33 12.66 -7.94
C HIS A 176 -0.18 13.79 -6.92
N PRO A 177 -1.21 14.64 -6.69
CA PRO A 177 -1.12 15.81 -5.82
C PRO A 177 -0.61 15.50 -4.41
N GLN A 178 -1.02 14.38 -3.82
CA GLN A 178 -0.55 13.95 -2.50
C GLN A 178 0.93 13.55 -2.52
N VAL A 179 1.41 12.94 -3.62
CA VAL A 179 2.83 12.59 -3.80
C VAL A 179 3.67 13.85 -3.92
N LEU A 180 3.24 14.81 -4.74
CA LEU A 180 3.89 16.12 -4.89
C LEU A 180 4.01 16.83 -3.54
N SER A 181 2.91 16.89 -2.77
CA SER A 181 2.88 17.58 -1.48
C SER A 181 3.89 16.99 -0.49
N VAL A 182 3.87 15.67 -0.29
CA VAL A 182 4.74 14.98 0.66
C VAL A 182 6.21 15.01 0.20
N ALA A 183 6.46 14.79 -1.09
CA ALA A 183 7.80 14.84 -1.68
C ALA A 183 8.43 16.23 -1.57
N ALA A 184 7.68 17.27 -1.90
CA ALA A 184 8.14 18.66 -1.81
C ALA A 184 8.44 19.07 -0.37
N GLU A 185 7.58 18.69 0.59
CA GLU A 185 7.80 19.01 2.00
C GLU A 185 9.01 18.27 2.58
N ARG A 186 9.19 17.00 2.24
CA ARG A 186 10.39 16.24 2.62
C ARG A 186 11.66 16.86 2.07
N ALA A 187 11.65 17.28 0.82
CA ALA A 187 12.81 17.91 0.18
C ALA A 187 13.18 19.23 0.88
N ARG A 188 12.19 20.09 1.18
CA ARG A 188 12.39 21.34 1.93
C ARG A 188 12.94 21.08 3.35
N ALA A 189 12.41 20.06 4.04
CA ALA A 189 12.84 19.70 5.38
C ALA A 189 14.31 19.24 5.48
N ILE A 190 14.94 18.90 4.36
CA ILE A 190 16.37 18.55 4.27
C ILE A 190 17.18 19.58 3.47
N ASP A 191 16.68 20.81 3.41
CA ASP A 191 17.32 21.97 2.78
C ASP A 191 17.63 21.78 1.27
N LEU A 192 16.76 21.09 0.52
CA LEU A 192 16.82 21.02 -0.93
C LEU A 192 15.97 22.12 -1.57
N GLU A 193 16.47 22.66 -2.66
CA GLU A 193 15.69 23.46 -3.59
C GLU A 193 14.74 22.56 -4.37
N VAL A 194 13.44 22.88 -4.34
CA VAL A 194 12.39 22.11 -5.02
C VAL A 194 11.86 22.91 -6.20
N ALA A 195 11.92 22.32 -7.39
CA ALA A 195 11.19 22.77 -8.56
C ALA A 195 10.09 21.76 -8.90
N VAL A 196 8.93 22.26 -9.35
CA VAL A 196 7.86 21.43 -9.93
C VAL A 196 7.75 21.86 -11.38
N GLU A 197 8.00 20.95 -12.28
CA GLU A 197 8.12 21.23 -13.73
C GLU A 197 7.39 20.16 -14.54
N ASP A 198 6.89 20.51 -15.70
CA ASP A 198 6.50 19.53 -16.70
C ASP A 198 7.78 18.94 -17.32
N LEU A 199 8.09 17.71 -16.94
CA LEU A 199 9.31 17.03 -17.38
C LEU A 199 9.26 16.54 -18.83
N SER A 200 8.22 16.85 -19.59
CA SER A 200 8.23 16.72 -21.05
C SER A 200 9.13 17.76 -21.71
N ALA A 201 9.51 18.83 -21.00
CA ALA A 201 10.41 19.89 -21.42
C ALA A 201 11.87 19.64 -20.99
N GLU A 202 12.80 20.47 -21.46
CA GLU A 202 14.21 20.42 -21.03
C GLU A 202 14.37 20.82 -19.56
N LEU A 203 15.24 20.10 -18.83
CA LEU A 203 15.61 20.44 -17.45
C LEU A 203 16.34 21.79 -17.39
N VAL A 204 15.85 22.69 -16.52
CA VAL A 204 16.39 24.05 -16.35
C VAL A 204 17.19 24.15 -15.06
N GLY A 205 18.48 24.55 -15.18
CA GLY A 205 19.39 24.78 -14.03
C GLY A 205 20.48 23.74 -13.88
N GLU A 206 21.18 23.78 -12.75
CA GLU A 206 22.34 22.95 -12.39
C GLU A 206 22.25 22.46 -10.95
N ASP A 207 23.26 21.71 -10.48
CA ASP A 207 23.41 21.22 -9.11
C ASP A 207 22.27 20.28 -8.62
N TYR A 208 21.80 19.43 -9.51
CA TYR A 208 20.76 18.46 -9.19
C TYR A 208 21.23 17.31 -8.29
N CYS A 209 20.44 16.94 -7.28
CA CYS A 209 20.55 15.60 -6.70
C CYS A 209 19.75 14.57 -7.52
N GLY A 210 18.66 14.99 -8.16
CA GLY A 210 17.89 14.14 -9.06
C GLY A 210 16.54 14.69 -9.46
N VAL A 211 15.78 13.85 -10.18
CA VAL A 211 14.41 14.09 -10.63
C VAL A 211 13.49 12.99 -10.11
N VAL A 212 12.20 13.32 -9.94
CA VAL A 212 11.13 12.38 -9.64
C VAL A 212 10.09 12.45 -10.75
N ILE A 213 9.93 11.39 -11.51
CA ILE A 213 9.17 11.31 -12.76
C ILE A 213 7.90 10.49 -12.52
N ALA A 214 6.76 10.93 -13.03
CA ALA A 214 5.51 10.17 -13.03
C ALA A 214 5.44 9.26 -14.27
N TYR A 215 5.09 7.97 -14.06
CA TYR A 215 4.99 7.00 -15.16
C TYR A 215 4.06 5.83 -14.77
N PRO A 216 2.76 5.91 -15.11
CA PRO A 216 2.02 6.99 -15.78
C PRO A 216 1.88 8.28 -14.96
N GLY A 217 1.44 9.36 -15.61
CA GLY A 217 1.08 10.63 -14.97
C GLY A 217 -0.29 10.59 -14.26
N THR A 218 -0.59 11.62 -13.48
CA THR A 218 -1.83 11.70 -12.69
C THR A 218 -3.12 11.81 -13.52
N GLU A 219 -3.01 12.24 -14.76
CA GLU A 219 -4.11 12.26 -15.75
C GLU A 219 -4.14 11.00 -16.62
N GLY A 220 -3.26 10.05 -16.35
CA GLY A 220 -3.15 8.76 -17.03
C GLY A 220 -2.12 8.72 -18.15
N ASP A 221 -1.58 9.86 -18.54
CA ASP A 221 -0.64 10.01 -19.65
C ASP A 221 0.64 9.19 -19.48
N ILE A 222 1.07 8.57 -20.59
CA ILE A 222 2.34 7.85 -20.67
C ILE A 222 3.27 8.62 -21.62
N THR A 223 4.31 9.20 -21.06
CA THR A 223 5.38 9.84 -21.80
C THR A 223 6.68 9.06 -21.63
N ASP A 224 7.46 8.86 -22.69
CA ASP A 224 8.76 8.18 -22.58
C ASP A 224 9.71 8.99 -21.67
N PRO A 225 10.15 8.44 -20.54
CA PRO A 225 10.97 9.18 -19.58
C PRO A 225 12.47 9.18 -19.94
N ARG A 226 12.93 8.42 -20.96
CA ARG A 226 14.34 8.31 -21.32
C ARG A 226 15.03 9.66 -21.55
N PRO A 227 14.43 10.62 -22.28
CA PRO A 227 15.10 11.91 -22.50
C PRO A 227 15.39 12.67 -21.20
N VAL A 228 14.50 12.57 -20.21
CA VAL A 228 14.68 13.20 -18.89
C VAL A 228 15.71 12.45 -18.07
N ILE A 229 15.69 11.12 -18.10
CA ILE A 229 16.66 10.25 -17.42
C ILE A 229 18.08 10.52 -17.94
N ASP A 230 18.27 10.55 -19.26
CA ASP A 230 19.56 10.86 -19.87
C ASP A 230 20.05 12.26 -19.48
N ALA A 231 19.18 13.25 -19.56
CA ALA A 231 19.50 14.63 -19.22
C ALA A 231 19.92 14.80 -17.75
N ILE A 232 19.29 14.10 -16.81
CA ILE A 232 19.69 14.19 -15.39
C ILE A 232 20.99 13.43 -15.11
N HIS A 233 21.24 12.31 -15.79
CA HIS A 233 22.48 11.56 -15.69
C HIS A 233 23.68 12.38 -16.21
N GLU A 234 23.53 13.08 -17.33
CA GLU A 234 24.54 13.99 -17.85
C GLU A 234 24.91 15.09 -16.85
N ARG A 235 23.96 15.52 -16.03
CA ARG A 235 24.15 16.49 -14.94
C ARG A 235 24.62 15.86 -13.64
N GLY A 236 24.84 14.53 -13.62
CA GLY A 236 25.33 13.78 -12.47
C GLY A 236 24.28 13.54 -11.36
N GLY A 237 23.00 13.83 -11.61
CA GLY A 237 21.88 13.52 -10.74
C GLY A 237 21.43 12.06 -10.83
N LEU A 238 20.32 11.72 -10.16
CA LEU A 238 19.68 10.42 -10.20
C LEU A 238 18.24 10.54 -10.68
N ALA A 239 17.73 9.52 -11.35
CA ALA A 239 16.36 9.41 -11.80
C ALA A 239 15.54 8.48 -10.91
N THR A 240 14.46 9.00 -10.31
CA THR A 240 13.43 8.23 -9.63
C THR A 240 12.17 8.21 -10.47
N VAL A 241 11.59 7.03 -10.70
CA VAL A 241 10.30 6.85 -11.37
C VAL A 241 9.26 6.41 -10.36
N VAL A 242 8.15 7.14 -10.28
CA VAL A 242 6.94 6.76 -9.52
C VAL A 242 6.03 6.03 -10.49
N THR A 243 5.66 4.78 -10.17
CA THR A 243 5.00 3.90 -11.14
C THR A 243 3.98 2.96 -10.50
N ASP A 244 3.08 2.46 -11.35
CA ASP A 244 2.04 1.49 -11.03
C ASP A 244 2.49 0.06 -11.41
N PRO A 245 2.54 -0.88 -10.46
CA PRO A 245 3.02 -2.24 -10.73
C PRO A 245 2.16 -3.01 -11.75
N LEU A 246 0.87 -2.70 -11.90
CA LEU A 246 0.03 -3.36 -12.89
C LEU A 246 0.24 -2.77 -14.30
N ALA A 247 0.46 -1.46 -14.40
CA ALA A 247 0.87 -0.84 -15.66
C ALA A 247 2.16 -1.47 -16.18
N LEU A 248 3.11 -1.79 -15.31
CA LEU A 248 4.38 -2.45 -15.66
C LEU A 248 4.22 -3.86 -16.23
N MET A 249 3.04 -4.45 -16.21
CA MET A 249 2.77 -5.67 -16.98
C MET A 249 2.70 -5.40 -18.48
N LEU A 250 2.38 -4.17 -18.90
CA LEU A 250 2.15 -3.78 -20.29
C LEU A 250 3.12 -2.71 -20.82
N ILE A 251 3.68 -1.87 -19.93
CA ILE A 251 4.62 -0.80 -20.32
C ILE A 251 6.04 -1.14 -19.86
N GLU A 252 7.03 -0.59 -20.57
CA GLU A 252 8.45 -0.86 -20.31
C GLU A 252 8.85 -0.47 -18.88
N SER A 253 9.70 -1.28 -18.26
CA SER A 253 10.05 -1.10 -16.85
C SER A 253 10.98 0.09 -16.60
N PRO A 254 10.92 0.74 -15.44
CA PRO A 254 11.83 1.83 -15.07
C PRO A 254 13.32 1.47 -15.21
N GLY A 255 13.69 0.23 -14.86
CA GLY A 255 15.08 -0.23 -14.99
C GLY A 255 15.56 -0.32 -16.44
N GLU A 256 14.71 -0.78 -17.36
CA GLU A 256 15.00 -0.83 -18.81
C GLU A 256 15.07 0.57 -19.40
N LEU A 257 14.28 1.51 -18.88
CA LEU A 257 14.30 2.92 -19.24
C LEU A 257 15.52 3.68 -18.70
N GLY A 258 16.33 3.04 -17.83
CA GLY A 258 17.55 3.62 -17.27
C GLY A 258 17.39 4.30 -15.91
N ALA A 259 16.25 4.18 -15.24
CA ALA A 259 16.03 4.75 -13.92
C ALA A 259 16.96 4.12 -12.85
N ASP A 260 17.37 4.95 -11.89
CA ASP A 260 18.16 4.49 -10.72
C ASP A 260 17.30 3.94 -9.59
N ILE A 261 16.07 4.47 -9.46
CA ILE A 261 15.12 4.20 -8.40
C ILE A 261 13.72 4.10 -9.00
N ALA A 262 12.96 3.11 -8.57
CA ALA A 262 11.52 3.02 -8.83
C ALA A 262 10.77 2.92 -7.51
N VAL A 263 9.67 3.65 -7.38
CA VAL A 263 8.78 3.63 -6.22
C VAL A 263 7.33 3.58 -6.69
N GLY A 264 6.43 3.11 -5.81
CA GLY A 264 5.00 3.07 -6.10
C GLY A 264 4.23 2.39 -4.99
N SER A 265 2.92 2.22 -5.19
CA SER A 265 2.04 1.47 -4.30
C SER A 265 1.71 0.10 -4.87
N SER A 266 1.74 -0.94 -4.03
CA SER A 266 1.26 -2.28 -4.41
C SER A 266 -0.23 -2.50 -4.11
N GLN A 267 -0.98 -1.45 -3.77
CA GLN A 267 -2.38 -1.53 -3.35
C GLN A 267 -3.25 -2.30 -4.35
N ARG A 268 -3.12 -2.02 -5.65
CA ARG A 268 -3.94 -2.65 -6.67
C ARG A 268 -3.66 -4.15 -6.91
N PHE A 269 -2.67 -4.71 -6.21
CA PHE A 269 -2.45 -6.16 -6.16
C PHE A 269 -3.26 -6.78 -5.00
N GLY A 270 -4.59 -6.71 -5.12
CA GLY A 270 -5.55 -7.37 -4.24
C GLY A 270 -5.71 -6.76 -2.84
N VAL A 271 -5.19 -5.57 -2.58
CA VAL A 271 -5.41 -4.88 -1.29
C VAL A 271 -6.60 -3.94 -1.43
N PRO A 272 -7.68 -4.10 -0.62
CA PRO A 272 -8.82 -3.20 -0.66
C PRO A 272 -8.44 -1.73 -0.44
N LEU A 273 -9.32 -0.82 -0.85
CA LEU A 273 -9.09 0.62 -0.72
C LEU A 273 -8.93 1.09 0.73
N PHE A 274 -9.66 0.48 1.68
CA PHE A 274 -9.60 0.74 3.12
C PHE A 274 -9.64 2.23 3.50
N TYR A 275 -10.36 3.04 2.72
CA TYR A 275 -10.40 4.50 2.90
C TYR A 275 -9.00 5.17 2.87
N GLY A 276 -8.09 4.62 2.08
CA GLY A 276 -6.74 5.16 1.90
C GLY A 276 -5.62 4.43 2.65
N GLY A 277 -5.92 3.33 3.30
CA GLY A 277 -4.88 2.52 3.93
C GLY A 277 -5.31 1.69 5.14
N PRO A 278 -4.36 0.91 5.66
CA PRO A 278 -2.94 0.88 5.26
C PRO A 278 -2.71 0.18 3.92
N HIS A 279 -1.67 0.59 3.19
CA HIS A 279 -1.20 -0.05 1.96
C HIS A 279 0.29 -0.37 2.06
N ALA A 280 0.85 -1.13 1.12
CA ALA A 280 2.27 -1.37 1.05
C ALA A 280 2.85 -0.66 -0.19
N ALA A 281 3.72 0.32 0.04
CA ALA A 281 4.53 0.88 -1.02
C ALA A 281 5.83 0.08 -1.19
N PHE A 282 6.49 0.28 -2.30
CA PHE A 282 7.77 -0.33 -2.62
C PHE A 282 8.81 0.69 -3.03
N MET A 283 10.07 0.27 -2.91
CA MET A 283 11.21 0.92 -3.55
C MET A 283 12.12 -0.15 -4.12
N ALA A 284 12.49 0.00 -5.39
CA ALA A 284 13.54 -0.75 -6.02
C ALA A 284 14.66 0.18 -6.47
N VAL A 285 15.90 -0.31 -6.42
CA VAL A 285 17.08 0.52 -6.74
C VAL A 285 18.12 -0.27 -7.54
N SER A 286 18.97 0.46 -8.25
CA SER A 286 20.20 -0.08 -8.85
C SER A 286 21.13 -0.64 -7.77
N ASP A 287 22.00 -1.59 -8.12
CA ASP A 287 22.91 -2.23 -7.16
C ASP A 287 23.83 -1.22 -6.44
N ALA A 288 24.18 -0.15 -7.10
CA ALA A 288 25.01 0.93 -6.52
C ALA A 288 24.37 1.61 -5.31
N LEU A 289 23.04 1.65 -5.24
CA LEU A 289 22.26 2.36 -4.21
C LEU A 289 21.83 1.48 -3.03
N LYS A 290 21.98 0.17 -3.07
CA LYS A 290 21.48 -0.78 -2.05
C LYS A 290 21.87 -0.45 -0.61
N ARG A 291 23.03 0.19 -0.40
CA ARG A 291 23.49 0.59 0.94
C ARG A 291 22.87 1.89 1.44
N GLN A 292 22.20 2.63 0.59
CA GLN A 292 21.50 3.88 0.89
C GLN A 292 19.97 3.72 0.94
N MET A 293 19.48 2.57 0.47
CA MET A 293 18.04 2.28 0.40
C MET A 293 17.41 2.23 1.80
N PRO A 294 16.26 2.89 2.03
CA PRO A 294 15.50 2.77 3.27
C PRO A 294 14.70 1.46 3.34
N GLY A 295 14.15 1.18 4.51
CA GLY A 295 13.30 0.02 4.75
C GLY A 295 14.07 -1.29 4.97
N ARG A 296 13.34 -2.34 5.26
CA ARG A 296 13.88 -3.68 5.50
C ARG A 296 14.27 -4.36 4.19
N LEU A 297 15.26 -5.21 4.28
CA LEU A 297 15.71 -6.04 3.17
C LEU A 297 15.85 -7.48 3.68
N VAL A 298 15.11 -8.39 3.07
CA VAL A 298 15.23 -9.83 3.31
C VAL A 298 16.31 -10.40 2.41
N GLY A 299 17.16 -11.25 2.95
CA GLY A 299 18.22 -11.94 2.23
C GLY A 299 18.14 -13.45 2.44
N VAL A 300 18.60 -14.19 1.45
CA VAL A 300 18.74 -15.64 1.50
C VAL A 300 20.07 -16.01 2.17
N SER A 301 20.01 -17.00 3.06
CA SER A 301 21.14 -17.59 3.78
C SER A 301 20.97 -19.11 3.82
N VAL A 302 21.74 -19.76 4.63
CA VAL A 302 21.60 -21.20 4.96
C VAL A 302 21.59 -21.36 6.48
N ASP A 303 20.89 -22.40 6.95
CA ASP A 303 20.91 -22.80 8.34
C ASP A 303 22.15 -23.66 8.70
N ALA A 304 22.18 -24.21 9.91
CA ALA A 304 23.31 -25.04 10.37
C ALA A 304 23.45 -26.37 9.62
N GLU A 305 22.36 -26.88 9.06
CA GLU A 305 22.30 -28.10 8.27
C GLU A 305 22.51 -27.84 6.75
N GLY A 306 22.65 -26.58 6.34
CA GLY A 306 22.84 -26.15 4.96
C GLY A 306 21.54 -26.00 4.15
N ALA A 307 20.38 -26.04 4.78
CA ALA A 307 19.10 -25.79 4.13
C ALA A 307 18.87 -24.28 3.93
N PRO A 308 18.10 -23.84 2.91
CA PRO A 308 17.77 -22.42 2.71
C PRO A 308 17.09 -21.81 3.94
N ALA A 309 17.59 -20.66 4.35
CA ALA A 309 17.05 -19.89 5.46
C ALA A 309 17.02 -18.39 5.11
N TYR A 310 16.09 -17.64 5.70
CA TYR A 310 15.90 -16.22 5.43
C TYR A 310 16.26 -15.38 6.65
N ARG A 311 16.76 -14.18 6.40
CA ARG A 311 17.10 -13.21 7.46
C ARG A 311 17.05 -11.80 6.93
N LEU A 312 16.97 -10.81 7.83
CA LEU A 312 17.16 -9.42 7.45
C LEU A 312 18.63 -9.18 7.05
N ALA A 313 18.82 -8.52 5.92
CA ALA A 313 20.11 -8.21 5.33
C ALA A 313 20.45 -6.72 5.47
N LEU A 314 21.75 -6.38 5.42
CA LEU A 314 22.27 -5.01 5.47
C LEU A 314 21.73 -4.19 6.66
N GLN A 315 21.48 -4.79 7.81
CA GLN A 315 20.88 -4.19 9.00
C GLN A 315 21.67 -2.99 9.56
N THR A 316 22.96 -2.85 9.20
CA THR A 316 23.78 -1.69 9.62
C THR A 316 23.24 -0.35 9.11
N ARG A 317 22.27 -0.32 8.20
CA ARG A 317 21.57 0.88 7.75
C ARG A 317 20.48 1.34 8.73
N GLU A 318 20.06 0.48 9.64
CA GLU A 318 18.83 0.61 10.39
C GLU A 318 19.02 1.35 11.74
N GLN A 319 17.94 2.00 12.19
CA GLN A 319 17.91 2.82 13.38
C GLN A 319 18.33 2.08 14.66
N HIS A 320 17.91 0.84 14.84
CA HIS A 320 18.24 0.05 16.02
C HIS A 320 19.74 -0.31 16.14
N ILE A 321 20.49 -0.18 15.03
CA ILE A 321 21.94 -0.36 14.99
C ILE A 321 22.69 0.98 15.04
N ARG A 322 22.32 1.93 14.16
CA ARG A 322 23.08 3.17 13.96
C ARG A 322 22.49 4.41 14.63
N ARG A 323 21.31 4.31 15.21
CA ARG A 323 20.62 5.43 15.89
C ARG A 323 20.50 6.64 14.96
N GLU A 324 20.98 7.82 15.37
CA GLU A 324 20.96 9.07 14.59
C GLU A 324 21.76 9.00 13.26
N ARG A 325 22.61 8.00 13.09
CA ARG A 325 23.36 7.75 11.85
C ARG A 325 22.68 6.76 10.90
N ALA A 326 21.46 6.34 11.22
CA ALA A 326 20.70 5.45 10.36
C ALA A 326 20.40 6.10 9.01
N THR A 327 20.30 5.28 7.98
CA THR A 327 19.93 5.74 6.64
C THR A 327 18.47 6.20 6.61
N SER A 328 17.61 5.56 7.41
CA SER A 328 16.19 5.86 7.53
C SER A 328 15.70 5.52 8.94
N ASN A 329 14.66 6.22 9.39
CA ASN A 329 13.99 5.97 10.66
C ASN A 329 12.79 5.01 10.52
N ILE A 330 12.64 4.33 9.40
CA ILE A 330 11.58 3.35 9.19
C ILE A 330 11.80 2.17 10.14
N CYS A 331 10.90 2.01 11.10
CA CYS A 331 10.92 0.93 12.08
C CYS A 331 10.04 -0.25 11.67
N THR A 332 8.80 0.02 11.26
CA THR A 332 7.79 -0.99 10.95
C THR A 332 7.55 -1.04 9.44
N ALA A 333 7.54 -2.25 8.87
CA ALA A 333 7.13 -2.49 7.50
C ALA A 333 5.61 -2.73 7.42
N GLN A 334 5.02 -2.49 6.26
CA GLN A 334 3.63 -2.86 5.93
C GLN A 334 3.54 -4.36 5.57
N ALA A 335 3.89 -5.22 6.53
CA ALA A 335 4.11 -6.64 6.27
C ALA A 335 2.86 -7.36 5.75
N LEU A 336 1.70 -7.22 6.44
CA LEU A 336 0.46 -7.90 6.05
C LEU A 336 0.03 -7.56 4.62
N LEU A 337 0.15 -6.30 4.25
CA LEU A 337 -0.29 -5.81 2.94
C LEU A 337 0.70 -6.16 1.84
N ALA A 338 2.00 -6.17 2.15
CA ALA A 338 3.03 -6.69 1.25
C ALA A 338 2.85 -8.19 1.00
N VAL A 339 2.52 -8.97 2.05
CA VAL A 339 2.16 -10.39 1.91
C VAL A 339 0.93 -10.55 1.03
N THR A 340 -0.13 -9.79 1.26
CA THR A 340 -1.35 -9.82 0.42
C THR A 340 -1.00 -9.55 -1.05
N ALA A 341 -0.25 -8.49 -1.33
CA ALA A 341 0.15 -8.13 -2.70
C ALA A 341 1.04 -9.20 -3.36
N SER A 342 2.00 -9.75 -2.63
CA SER A 342 2.85 -10.82 -3.17
C SER A 342 2.07 -12.10 -3.46
N MET A 343 1.13 -12.48 -2.57
CA MET A 343 0.29 -13.65 -2.78
C MET A 343 -0.71 -13.45 -3.92
N TYR A 344 -1.17 -12.22 -4.15
CA TYR A 344 -1.96 -11.88 -5.33
C TYR A 344 -1.16 -12.15 -6.62
N ALA A 345 0.08 -11.68 -6.68
CA ALA A 345 0.95 -11.93 -7.83
C ALA A 345 1.27 -13.42 -8.01
N VAL A 346 1.55 -14.15 -6.92
CA VAL A 346 1.79 -15.61 -6.94
C VAL A 346 0.55 -16.37 -7.45
N TYR A 347 -0.65 -15.96 -7.02
CA TYR A 347 -1.90 -16.63 -7.38
C TYR A 347 -2.29 -16.42 -8.85
N HIS A 348 -2.19 -15.19 -9.33
CA HIS A 348 -2.53 -14.87 -10.73
C HIS A 348 -1.42 -15.25 -11.73
N GLY A 349 -0.18 -15.18 -11.28
CA GLY A 349 0.99 -15.38 -12.15
C GLY A 349 1.12 -14.30 -13.23
N PRO A 350 2.17 -14.37 -14.05
CA PRO A 350 2.40 -13.38 -15.11
C PRO A 350 1.24 -13.31 -16.12
N GLU A 351 0.73 -14.46 -16.55
CA GLU A 351 -0.39 -14.51 -17.51
C GLU A 351 -1.69 -13.94 -16.93
N GLY A 352 -1.98 -14.23 -15.65
CA GLY A 352 -3.19 -13.72 -15.00
C GLY A 352 -3.14 -12.21 -14.81
N LEU A 353 -2.00 -11.67 -14.36
CA LEU A 353 -1.80 -10.23 -14.21
C LEU A 353 -1.82 -9.50 -15.55
N THR A 354 -1.22 -10.08 -16.60
CA THR A 354 -1.29 -9.53 -17.96
C THR A 354 -2.74 -9.43 -18.43
N ARG A 355 -3.54 -10.50 -18.29
CA ARG A 355 -4.97 -10.47 -18.65
C ARG A 355 -5.76 -9.43 -17.88
N ILE A 356 -5.47 -9.24 -16.57
CA ILE A 356 -6.11 -8.19 -15.76
C ILE A 356 -5.74 -6.81 -16.30
N ALA A 357 -4.45 -6.57 -16.55
CA ALA A 357 -3.94 -5.30 -17.09
C ALA A 357 -4.51 -4.99 -18.47
N GLU A 358 -4.50 -5.97 -19.39
CA GLU A 358 -5.05 -5.84 -20.75
C GLU A 358 -6.55 -5.54 -20.72
N ARG A 359 -7.32 -6.21 -19.85
CA ARG A 359 -8.74 -5.96 -19.70
C ARG A 359 -9.04 -4.55 -19.23
N ILE A 360 -8.33 -4.08 -18.20
CA ILE A 360 -8.48 -2.71 -17.67
C ILE A 360 -8.11 -1.69 -18.73
N HIS A 361 -6.98 -1.88 -19.42
CA HIS A 361 -6.54 -1.03 -20.51
C HIS A 361 -7.55 -1.02 -21.67
N GLY A 362 -8.10 -2.18 -22.03
CA GLY A 362 -9.12 -2.29 -23.06
C GLY A 362 -10.38 -1.48 -22.75
N LEU A 363 -10.89 -1.55 -21.51
CA LEU A 363 -12.04 -0.75 -21.07
C LEU A 363 -11.75 0.75 -21.12
N ALA A 364 -10.53 1.18 -20.74
CA ALA A 364 -10.10 2.57 -20.84
C ALA A 364 -10.02 3.02 -22.32
N CYS A 365 -9.53 2.18 -23.22
CA CYS A 365 -9.48 2.45 -24.65
C CYS A 365 -10.89 2.56 -25.28
N ASP A 366 -11.81 1.67 -24.92
CA ASP A 366 -13.20 1.71 -25.39
C ASP A 366 -13.90 2.99 -24.89
N PHE A 367 -13.67 3.39 -23.64
CA PHE A 367 -14.18 4.65 -23.12
C PHE A 367 -13.58 5.85 -23.88
N ALA A 368 -12.26 5.90 -24.04
CA ALA A 368 -11.58 6.99 -24.75
C ALA A 368 -12.04 7.14 -26.21
N ALA A 369 -12.26 6.01 -26.91
CA ALA A 369 -12.76 6.02 -28.28
C ALA A 369 -14.23 6.47 -28.40
N SER A 370 -14.99 6.41 -27.29
CA SER A 370 -16.42 6.67 -27.23
C SER A 370 -16.77 8.11 -26.87
N VAL A 371 -15.81 8.91 -26.38
CA VAL A 371 -16.05 10.28 -25.89
C VAL A 371 -15.18 11.29 -26.64
N GLU A 372 -15.65 12.54 -26.74
CA GLU A 372 -14.85 13.66 -27.26
C GLU A 372 -14.04 14.32 -26.13
N GLY A 373 -12.96 15.02 -26.47
CA GLY A 373 -12.19 15.80 -25.51
C GLY A 373 -11.14 15.01 -24.72
N VAL A 374 -10.80 13.81 -25.16
CA VAL A 374 -9.69 13.02 -24.55
C VAL A 374 -8.38 13.80 -24.71
N ARG A 375 -7.66 13.98 -23.61
CA ARG A 375 -6.47 14.87 -23.57
C ARG A 375 -5.18 14.20 -24.01
N HIS A 376 -5.06 12.89 -23.85
CA HIS A 376 -3.80 12.17 -24.06
C HIS A 376 -3.99 10.99 -25.00
N ASP A 377 -3.08 10.83 -25.95
CA ASP A 377 -3.10 9.75 -26.95
C ASP A 377 -2.53 8.43 -26.39
N ALA A 378 -1.72 8.49 -25.32
CA ALA A 378 -1.11 7.33 -24.69
C ALA A 378 -1.42 7.33 -23.18
N PHE A 379 -2.02 6.23 -22.72
CA PHE A 379 -2.44 6.05 -21.31
C PHE A 379 -2.51 4.55 -20.97
N PHE A 380 -2.64 4.23 -19.67
CA PHE A 380 -2.85 2.85 -19.23
C PHE A 380 -4.32 2.60 -18.89
N ASP A 381 -4.78 3.08 -17.75
CA ASP A 381 -6.11 2.81 -17.18
C ASP A 381 -6.92 4.08 -16.89
N THR A 382 -6.28 5.22 -16.97
CA THR A 382 -6.87 6.52 -16.62
C THR A 382 -6.97 7.40 -17.86
N VAL A 383 -8.15 7.97 -18.09
CA VAL A 383 -8.46 8.84 -19.22
C VAL A 383 -8.94 10.18 -18.69
N ALA A 384 -8.23 11.26 -19.02
CA ALA A 384 -8.63 12.62 -18.74
C ALA A 384 -9.41 13.20 -19.90
N VAL A 385 -10.61 13.71 -19.64
CA VAL A 385 -11.54 14.22 -20.66
C VAL A 385 -11.88 15.67 -20.39
N GLU A 386 -11.71 16.52 -21.39
CA GLU A 386 -12.12 17.92 -21.34
C GLU A 386 -13.63 18.06 -21.57
N VAL A 387 -14.30 18.74 -20.66
CA VAL A 387 -15.76 18.92 -20.64
C VAL A 387 -16.12 20.40 -20.38
N ALA A 388 -17.34 20.77 -20.66
CA ALA A 388 -17.79 22.17 -20.41
C ALA A 388 -17.91 22.49 -18.91
N ASP A 389 -18.30 21.51 -18.09
CA ASP A 389 -18.51 21.64 -16.63
C ASP A 389 -18.23 20.28 -15.98
N ALA A 390 -17.06 20.15 -15.35
CA ALA A 390 -16.62 18.92 -14.70
C ALA A 390 -17.49 18.56 -13.50
N HIS A 391 -17.96 19.56 -12.74
CA HIS A 391 -18.78 19.32 -11.56
C HIS A 391 -20.14 18.75 -11.94
N ALA A 392 -20.76 19.23 -13.00
CA ALA A 392 -22.03 18.69 -13.50
C ALA A 392 -21.93 17.21 -13.93
N VAL A 393 -20.81 16.82 -14.57
CA VAL A 393 -20.54 15.42 -14.94
C VAL A 393 -20.32 14.56 -13.69
N VAL A 394 -19.51 15.04 -12.74
CA VAL A 394 -19.24 14.35 -11.47
C VAL A 394 -20.52 14.11 -10.68
N ASP A 395 -21.36 15.15 -10.51
CA ASP A 395 -22.64 15.04 -9.80
C ASP A 395 -23.59 14.04 -10.47
N THR A 396 -23.69 14.09 -11.81
CA THR A 396 -24.51 13.15 -12.59
C THR A 396 -24.06 11.70 -12.37
N LEU A 397 -22.75 11.46 -12.37
CA LEU A 397 -22.18 10.13 -12.14
C LEU A 397 -22.31 9.69 -10.68
N ALA A 398 -22.16 10.59 -9.72
CA ALA A 398 -22.37 10.29 -8.30
C ALA A 398 -23.82 9.86 -8.03
N ASP A 399 -24.82 10.55 -8.61
CA ASP A 399 -26.23 10.18 -8.52
C ASP A 399 -26.49 8.79 -9.17
N ALA A 400 -25.71 8.42 -10.18
CA ALA A 400 -25.75 7.10 -10.80
C ALA A 400 -24.94 6.01 -10.06
N GLY A 401 -24.28 6.35 -8.95
CA GLY A 401 -23.50 5.42 -8.14
C GLY A 401 -22.02 5.29 -8.49
N TYR A 402 -21.47 6.21 -9.28
CA TYR A 402 -20.07 6.23 -9.72
C TYR A 402 -19.29 7.37 -9.11
N LEU A 403 -18.05 7.10 -8.70
CA LEU A 403 -17.12 8.10 -8.20
C LEU A 403 -16.02 8.35 -9.26
N VAL A 404 -16.05 9.53 -9.90
CA VAL A 404 -15.02 9.99 -10.84
C VAL A 404 -14.30 11.21 -10.31
N ARG A 405 -13.15 11.56 -10.86
CA ARG A 405 -12.27 12.61 -10.35
C ARG A 405 -12.49 13.95 -11.08
N PRO A 406 -12.88 15.03 -10.40
CA PRO A 406 -12.74 16.37 -10.94
C PRO A 406 -11.24 16.76 -10.90
N VAL A 407 -10.59 16.82 -12.06
CA VAL A 407 -9.17 17.25 -12.17
C VAL A 407 -9.09 18.78 -12.13
N SER A 408 -10.03 19.43 -12.80
CA SER A 408 -10.23 20.89 -12.79
C SER A 408 -11.71 21.21 -13.05
N ASP A 409 -12.07 22.49 -13.15
CA ASP A 409 -13.44 22.92 -13.48
C ASP A 409 -13.91 22.39 -14.86
N THR A 410 -12.97 22.04 -15.74
CA THR A 410 -13.26 21.61 -17.12
C THR A 410 -12.62 20.27 -17.49
N VAL A 411 -12.06 19.50 -16.55
CA VAL A 411 -11.45 18.21 -16.83
C VAL A 411 -11.92 17.18 -15.82
N VAL A 412 -12.41 16.05 -16.31
CA VAL A 412 -12.77 14.87 -15.51
C VAL A 412 -11.81 13.73 -15.82
N GLY A 413 -11.24 13.13 -14.78
CA GLY A 413 -10.46 11.89 -14.85
C GLY A 413 -11.34 10.68 -14.57
N VAL A 414 -11.22 9.65 -15.41
CA VAL A 414 -11.89 8.36 -15.24
C VAL A 414 -10.83 7.27 -15.21
N SER A 415 -10.70 6.58 -14.07
CA SER A 415 -9.68 5.55 -13.84
C SER A 415 -10.34 4.19 -13.67
N PHE A 416 -9.97 3.23 -14.50
CA PHE A 416 -10.55 1.90 -14.52
C PHE A 416 -9.81 0.97 -13.54
N GLY A 417 -10.57 0.35 -12.63
CA GLY A 417 -10.09 -0.68 -11.72
C GLY A 417 -10.50 -2.08 -12.17
N GLU A 418 -10.07 -3.09 -11.41
CA GLU A 418 -10.30 -4.50 -11.75
C GLU A 418 -11.78 -4.89 -11.77
N SER A 419 -12.63 -4.25 -10.96
CA SER A 419 -14.07 -4.54 -10.91
C SER A 419 -14.88 -3.86 -12.01
N ALA A 420 -14.26 -3.00 -12.83
CA ALA A 420 -14.93 -2.33 -13.95
C ALA A 420 -15.43 -3.33 -14.99
N THR A 421 -16.57 -3.01 -15.59
CA THR A 421 -17.26 -3.85 -16.61
C THR A 421 -17.58 -3.03 -17.86
N GLU A 422 -17.92 -3.71 -18.94
CA GLU A 422 -18.41 -3.11 -20.17
C GLU A 422 -19.69 -2.27 -19.93
N ALA A 423 -20.57 -2.72 -19.02
CA ALA A 423 -21.77 -1.97 -18.64
C ALA A 423 -21.45 -0.66 -17.89
N ASP A 424 -20.33 -0.60 -17.18
CA ASP A 424 -19.84 0.65 -16.58
C ASP A 424 -19.35 1.61 -17.66
N VAL A 425 -18.63 1.11 -18.67
CA VAL A 425 -18.23 1.93 -19.84
C VAL A 425 -19.44 2.55 -20.51
N GLU A 426 -20.52 1.78 -20.75
CA GLU A 426 -21.77 2.29 -21.32
C GLU A 426 -22.33 3.47 -20.50
N LYS A 427 -22.37 3.34 -19.17
CA LYS A 427 -22.89 4.38 -18.28
C LYS A 427 -22.00 5.63 -18.24
N LEU A 428 -20.70 5.42 -18.19
CA LEU A 428 -19.73 6.52 -18.25
C LEU A 428 -19.86 7.28 -19.58
N VAL A 429 -19.87 6.58 -20.72
CA VAL A 429 -20.03 7.18 -22.04
C VAL A 429 -21.35 7.97 -22.17
N GLU A 430 -22.46 7.44 -21.65
CA GLU A 430 -23.74 8.15 -21.61
C GLU A 430 -23.63 9.50 -20.86
N ALA A 431 -22.96 9.52 -19.70
CA ALA A 431 -22.80 10.73 -18.89
C ALA A 431 -21.91 11.79 -19.58
N PHE A 432 -20.96 11.37 -20.40
CA PHE A 432 -20.14 12.27 -21.23
C PHE A 432 -20.79 12.66 -22.56
N GLY A 433 -22.01 12.16 -22.86
CA GLY A 433 -22.73 12.44 -24.10
C GLY A 433 -22.12 11.78 -25.34
N GLY A 434 -21.31 10.74 -25.15
CA GLY A 434 -20.62 10.02 -26.21
C GLY A 434 -21.45 8.91 -26.86
N SER A 435 -20.81 8.15 -27.71
CA SER A 435 -21.38 6.97 -28.37
C SER A 435 -20.38 5.83 -28.37
N LEU A 436 -20.81 4.64 -27.97
CA LEU A 436 -19.95 3.47 -27.84
C LEU A 436 -19.15 3.17 -29.12
N ALA A 437 -17.86 3.05 -28.96
CA ALA A 437 -16.91 2.69 -30.00
C ALA A 437 -15.83 1.76 -29.41
N ALA A 438 -15.31 0.86 -30.24
CA ALA A 438 -14.16 0.03 -29.83
C ALA A 438 -12.87 0.83 -29.95
N GLY A 439 -12.10 0.83 -28.86
CA GLY A 439 -10.78 1.45 -28.80
C GLY A 439 -9.66 0.57 -29.33
N THR A 440 -8.51 1.16 -29.52
CA THR A 440 -7.26 0.47 -29.84
C THR A 440 -6.24 0.74 -28.74
N SER A 441 -5.34 -0.21 -28.50
CA SER A 441 -4.29 -0.04 -27.48
C SER A 441 -3.46 1.23 -27.69
N ALA A 442 -3.23 1.98 -26.60
CA ALA A 442 -2.64 3.32 -26.58
C ALA A 442 -1.52 3.45 -25.54
N LEU A 443 -0.68 2.43 -25.37
CA LEU A 443 0.33 2.38 -24.29
C LEU A 443 1.54 3.31 -24.50
N GLY A 444 1.79 3.76 -25.70
CA GLY A 444 2.95 4.63 -26.02
C GLY A 444 4.31 3.92 -25.94
N VAL A 445 4.66 3.33 -24.80
CA VAL A 445 5.94 2.63 -24.54
C VAL A 445 5.65 1.18 -24.08
N PRO A 446 5.32 0.26 -25.00
CA PRO A 446 4.95 -1.10 -24.62
C PRO A 446 6.13 -1.91 -24.10
N ARG A 447 5.86 -2.82 -23.13
CA ARG A 447 6.84 -3.78 -22.60
C ARG A 447 7.09 -4.90 -23.61
N GLU A 448 8.35 -5.16 -23.91
CA GLU A 448 8.75 -6.26 -24.80
C GLU A 448 9.39 -7.43 -24.03
N THR A 449 9.82 -7.18 -22.78
CA THR A 449 10.55 -8.15 -21.97
C THR A 449 9.61 -8.97 -21.07
N PRO A 450 9.88 -10.26 -20.87
CA PRO A 450 9.17 -11.07 -19.89
C PRO A 450 9.35 -10.51 -18.47
N THR A 451 8.34 -10.68 -17.63
CA THR A 451 8.38 -10.31 -16.20
C THR A 451 7.78 -11.43 -15.36
N LEU A 452 8.04 -11.42 -14.05
CA LEU A 452 7.59 -12.43 -13.09
C LEU A 452 8.01 -13.85 -13.53
N THR A 453 9.26 -13.98 -13.93
CA THR A 453 9.84 -15.21 -14.46
C THR A 453 10.29 -16.19 -13.37
N HIS A 454 10.43 -15.73 -12.12
CA HIS A 454 10.78 -16.57 -11.00
C HIS A 454 9.73 -17.67 -10.77
N GLU A 455 10.18 -18.89 -10.47
CA GLU A 455 9.35 -20.09 -10.35
C GLU A 455 8.13 -19.92 -9.43
N ILE A 456 8.22 -19.09 -8.37
CA ILE A 456 7.12 -18.86 -7.44
C ILE A 456 5.88 -18.30 -8.14
N PHE A 457 6.03 -17.50 -9.19
CA PHE A 457 4.92 -16.91 -9.94
C PHE A 457 4.31 -17.85 -11.00
N SER A 458 4.84 -19.06 -11.15
CA SER A 458 4.34 -20.07 -12.08
C SER A 458 3.95 -21.40 -11.42
N SER A 459 3.99 -21.50 -10.08
CA SER A 459 3.84 -22.77 -9.36
C SER A 459 2.55 -22.91 -8.54
N ILE A 460 1.85 -21.82 -8.22
CA ILE A 460 0.71 -21.81 -7.27
C ILE A 460 -0.49 -21.04 -7.88
N HIS A 461 -1.33 -21.72 -8.66
CA HIS A 461 -2.44 -21.11 -9.38
C HIS A 461 -3.83 -21.64 -9.01
N SER A 462 -3.92 -22.70 -8.19
CA SER A 462 -5.20 -23.17 -7.68
C SER A 462 -5.46 -22.69 -6.27
N GLU A 463 -6.74 -22.51 -5.93
CA GLU A 463 -7.17 -22.16 -4.57
C GLU A 463 -6.59 -23.11 -3.51
N THR A 464 -6.62 -24.43 -3.79
CA THR A 464 -6.08 -25.45 -2.87
C THR A 464 -4.56 -25.35 -2.72
N GLN A 465 -3.81 -25.07 -3.79
CA GLN A 465 -2.37 -24.87 -3.70
C GLN A 465 -2.04 -23.62 -2.88
N MET A 466 -2.74 -22.51 -3.13
CA MET A 466 -2.57 -21.27 -2.37
C MET A 466 -2.88 -21.47 -0.89
N LEU A 467 -3.99 -22.13 -0.56
CA LEU A 467 -4.34 -22.45 0.83
C LEU A 467 -3.24 -23.25 1.54
N ARG A 468 -2.69 -24.28 0.87
CA ARG A 468 -1.61 -25.09 1.42
C ARG A 468 -0.32 -24.31 1.57
N TYR A 469 0.01 -23.46 0.62
CA TYR A 469 1.21 -22.63 0.67
C TYR A 469 1.14 -21.62 1.81
N LEU A 470 0.02 -20.88 1.94
CA LEU A 470 -0.20 -19.96 3.07
C LEU A 470 -0.11 -20.67 4.43
N ARG A 471 -0.67 -21.87 4.54
CA ARG A 471 -0.57 -22.69 5.74
C ARG A 471 0.88 -23.13 6.01
N GLN A 472 1.60 -23.57 5.00
CA GLN A 472 3.01 -23.95 5.11
C GLN A 472 3.88 -22.79 5.60
N LEU A 473 3.64 -21.59 5.11
CA LEU A 473 4.33 -20.38 5.57
C LEU A 473 3.99 -20.05 7.02
N SER A 474 2.70 -20.00 7.34
CA SER A 474 2.21 -19.68 8.69
C SER A 474 2.75 -20.67 9.75
N ASP A 475 2.86 -21.95 9.42
CA ASP A 475 3.36 -22.99 10.35
C ASP A 475 4.85 -22.86 10.67
N LYS A 476 5.63 -22.10 9.89
CA LYS A 476 7.04 -21.78 10.17
C LYS A 476 7.19 -20.62 11.18
N ASP A 477 6.10 -19.96 11.55
CA ASP A 477 6.13 -18.73 12.33
C ASP A 477 5.47 -18.90 13.70
N LEU A 478 5.84 -18.03 14.65
CA LEU A 478 5.11 -17.81 15.87
C LEU A 478 4.18 -16.61 15.72
N ALA A 479 2.95 -16.74 16.19
CA ALA A 479 1.93 -15.72 16.19
C ALA A 479 1.08 -15.77 17.47
N LEU A 480 0.35 -14.70 17.78
CA LEU A 480 -0.39 -14.58 19.05
C LEU A 480 -1.63 -15.48 19.15
N ASP A 481 -2.05 -16.08 18.05
CA ASP A 481 -3.13 -17.08 18.02
C ASP A 481 -2.72 -18.44 18.63
N ARG A 482 -1.41 -18.69 18.79
CA ARG A 482 -0.85 -19.98 19.25
C ARG A 482 0.25 -19.87 20.30
N THR A 483 0.67 -18.66 20.66
CA THR A 483 1.77 -18.43 21.60
C THR A 483 1.50 -17.23 22.52
N MET A 484 2.17 -17.19 23.66
CA MET A 484 2.17 -16.10 24.62
C MET A 484 3.53 -15.40 24.72
N ILE A 485 4.27 -15.33 23.61
CA ILE A 485 5.58 -14.69 23.61
C ILE A 485 5.40 -13.17 23.80
N PRO A 486 6.05 -12.56 24.80
CA PRO A 486 6.10 -11.11 24.93
C PRO A 486 6.99 -10.55 23.82
N LEU A 487 6.39 -10.13 22.74
CA LEU A 487 7.05 -9.38 21.69
C LEU A 487 7.21 -7.94 22.18
N GLY A 488 8.37 -7.33 22.05
CA GLY A 488 8.68 -5.96 22.47
C GLY A 488 7.65 -4.96 21.93
N SER A 489 7.83 -3.74 21.74
CA SER A 489 6.93 -2.66 21.27
C SER A 489 5.69 -3.03 20.42
N CYS A 490 5.26 -4.25 20.42
CA CYS A 490 4.29 -4.79 19.46
C CYS A 490 2.92 -4.13 19.59
N THR A 491 2.50 -3.45 18.55
CA THR A 491 1.15 -2.90 18.40
C THR A 491 0.16 -3.92 17.86
N MET A 492 0.64 -4.99 17.22
CA MET A 492 -0.18 -6.05 16.64
C MET A 492 -0.59 -7.05 17.72
N LYS A 493 -1.77 -6.89 18.23
CA LYS A 493 -2.35 -7.76 19.30
C LYS A 493 -3.50 -8.57 18.74
N LEU A 494 -3.92 -9.60 19.49
CA LEU A 494 -5.22 -10.20 19.28
C LEU A 494 -6.29 -9.16 19.58
N ASN A 495 -7.07 -8.81 18.58
CA ASN A 495 -8.22 -7.94 18.72
C ASN A 495 -9.50 -8.77 18.88
N PRO A 496 -10.57 -8.19 19.45
CA PRO A 496 -11.88 -8.85 19.46
C PRO A 496 -12.32 -9.25 18.05
N THR A 497 -12.69 -10.51 17.86
CA THR A 497 -13.08 -11.03 16.53
C THR A 497 -14.27 -10.25 15.96
N ALA A 498 -15.23 -9.85 16.80
CA ALA A 498 -16.34 -9.00 16.39
C ALA A 498 -15.90 -7.65 15.77
N GLY A 499 -14.78 -7.09 16.23
CA GLY A 499 -14.19 -5.90 15.63
C GLY A 499 -13.45 -6.20 14.34
N MET A 500 -12.75 -7.33 14.28
CA MET A 500 -11.98 -7.73 13.08
C MET A 500 -12.86 -8.08 11.89
N GLU A 501 -14.07 -8.62 12.10
CA GLU A 501 -15.01 -8.88 11.00
C GLU A 501 -15.31 -7.66 10.14
N THR A 502 -15.29 -6.47 10.73
CA THR A 502 -15.68 -5.23 10.04
C THR A 502 -14.66 -4.77 8.98
N ILE A 503 -13.41 -5.23 9.06
CA ILE A 503 -12.35 -4.78 8.13
C ILE A 503 -12.61 -5.19 6.68
N THR A 504 -13.44 -6.22 6.46
CA THR A 504 -13.80 -6.71 5.12
C THR A 504 -15.22 -6.35 4.71
N TRP A 505 -15.95 -5.58 5.53
CA TRP A 505 -17.25 -5.05 5.12
C TRP A 505 -17.06 -4.02 4.00
N PRO A 506 -17.79 -4.13 2.89
CA PRO A 506 -17.61 -3.21 1.74
C PRO A 506 -17.72 -1.74 2.13
N GLU A 507 -18.59 -1.40 3.06
CA GLU A 507 -18.83 -0.04 3.54
C GLU A 507 -17.63 0.58 4.27
N PHE A 508 -16.63 -0.22 4.65
CA PHE A 508 -15.35 0.23 5.20
C PHE A 508 -14.19 -0.11 4.26
N ALA A 509 -14.20 -1.30 3.65
CA ALA A 509 -13.11 -1.79 2.82
C ALA A 509 -13.05 -1.12 1.44
N ASN A 510 -14.21 -0.77 0.84
CA ASN A 510 -14.28 -0.31 -0.55
C ASN A 510 -14.50 1.21 -0.68
N VAL A 511 -14.37 1.97 0.41
CA VAL A 511 -14.47 3.43 0.34
C VAL A 511 -13.15 4.01 -0.17
N HIS A 512 -13.24 4.81 -1.24
CA HIS A 512 -12.08 5.50 -1.80
C HIS A 512 -11.63 6.63 -0.87
N PRO A 513 -10.30 6.90 -0.69
CA PRO A 513 -9.82 7.94 0.22
C PRO A 513 -10.28 9.37 -0.13
N PHE A 514 -10.59 9.61 -1.37
CA PHE A 514 -11.10 10.90 -1.85
C PHE A 514 -12.61 10.90 -2.12
N ALA A 515 -13.34 9.92 -1.59
CA ALA A 515 -14.80 9.94 -1.60
C ALA A 515 -15.32 11.13 -0.77
N PRO A 516 -16.43 11.79 -1.17
CA PRO A 516 -17.02 12.91 -0.48
C PRO A 516 -17.51 12.59 0.94
#